data_94ee6103347fa06d334461576bc2f076
#
_entry.id   94ee6103347fa06d334461576bc2f076
#
_cell.length_a   1.000
_cell.length_b   1.000
_cell.length_c   1.000
_cell.angle_alpha   90.00
_cell.angle_beta   90.00
_cell.angle_gamma   90.00
#
_symmetry.space_group_name_H-M   'P 1'
#
loop_
_entity.id
_entity.type
_entity.pdbx_description
1 polymer ?
#
loop_
_entity_poly.entity_id
_entity_poly.type
_entity_poly.pdbx_seq_one_letter_code
_entity_poly.pdbx_strand_id
1 'polypeptide(L)'
;MINFKNLETPYTIAEIGGNHEGNFQYAKKLCQLAINTNVDCIKFQLYKANDLVNPKISPERNNHFKKFELTKKEYIYLADMCSEANKDFNASIWSKNMTHYINKYMSFYKIGSGDMNCYPLIKSFLKYNKPIVISTGLATMDEIVNTVNFIRNENSLYAKNSMINLLQCTTMYPIKNNEANISVMNEYKKINNVGVGYSDHTIGSDALLLAAIYGANILEFHFTDNREDKVFRDHQVSLMPNEVNKLIQDIKKFKLLSGSPNKFPLETEIKNGHIISFRRAVYLNKNLKKGHKVKEDDLIALRPMEGISSVHFEKLIGKTLKIDIEKYEKLDFNFFE
;
A
#
# COMPACT_ATOMS: atom_id res chain seq x y z
N MET A 1 -7.46 -15.62 11.12
CA MET A 1 -7.55 -14.16 11.33
C MET A 1 -6.64 -13.50 10.30
N ILE A 2 -7.13 -12.53 9.54
CA ILE A 2 -6.32 -11.85 8.52
C ILE A 2 -5.23 -11.00 9.17
N ASN A 3 -4.00 -11.07 8.62
CA ASN A 3 -2.89 -10.19 8.99
C ASN A 3 -2.46 -9.39 7.75
N PHE A 4 -2.93 -8.16 7.65
CA PHE A 4 -2.71 -7.30 6.51
C PHE A 4 -1.23 -6.96 6.25
N LYS A 5 -0.36 -7.01 7.28
CA LYS A 5 1.07 -6.71 7.13
C LYS A 5 1.86 -7.78 6.38
N ASN A 6 1.35 -9.02 6.35
CA ASN A 6 2.05 -10.17 5.79
C ASN A 6 1.61 -10.49 4.36
N LEU A 7 0.76 -9.68 3.76
CA LEU A 7 0.32 -9.88 2.39
C LEU A 7 1.39 -9.41 1.41
N GLU A 8 1.48 -10.09 0.28
CA GLU A 8 2.43 -9.74 -0.77
C GLU A 8 2.09 -8.42 -1.46
N THR A 9 0.81 -8.12 -1.60
CA THR A 9 0.28 -6.87 -2.14
C THR A 9 -0.70 -6.26 -1.15
N PRO A 10 -0.95 -4.95 -1.21
CA PRO A 10 -1.99 -4.33 -0.39
C PRO A 10 -3.33 -5.05 -0.54
N TYR A 11 -4.02 -5.24 0.59
CA TYR A 11 -5.40 -5.73 0.60
C TYR A 11 -6.34 -4.65 0.08
N THR A 12 -7.15 -4.99 -0.90
CA THR A 12 -7.99 -4.04 -1.63
C THR A 12 -9.45 -4.13 -1.23
N ILE A 13 -10.06 -2.98 -0.91
CA ILE A 13 -11.46 -2.87 -0.48
C ILE A 13 -12.21 -1.99 -1.48
N ALA A 14 -13.16 -2.58 -2.21
CA ALA A 14 -14.10 -1.87 -3.06
C ALA A 14 -15.31 -1.43 -2.24
N GLU A 15 -15.40 -0.14 -1.93
CA GLU A 15 -16.51 0.46 -1.20
C GLU A 15 -17.67 0.79 -2.16
N ILE A 16 -18.71 0.01 -2.14
CA ILE A 16 -19.96 0.35 -2.82
C ILE A 16 -20.68 1.47 -2.07
N GLY A 17 -20.59 1.43 -0.71
CA GLY A 17 -21.12 2.49 0.12
C GLY A 17 -22.59 2.80 -0.15
N GLY A 18 -22.89 4.05 -0.50
CA GLY A 18 -24.21 4.51 -0.88
C GLY A 18 -24.49 4.48 -2.37
N ASN A 19 -23.56 4.04 -3.22
CA ASN A 19 -23.71 4.06 -4.69
C ASN A 19 -24.89 3.23 -5.22
N HIS A 20 -25.44 2.34 -4.40
CA HIS A 20 -26.68 1.62 -4.72
C HIS A 20 -27.96 2.47 -4.60
N GLU A 21 -27.87 3.69 -4.04
CA GLU A 21 -28.95 4.67 -3.93
C GLU A 21 -30.25 4.10 -3.32
N GLY A 22 -30.15 3.15 -2.39
CA GLY A 22 -31.29 2.47 -1.76
C GLY A 22 -31.97 1.41 -2.62
N ASN A 23 -31.49 1.19 -3.85
CA ASN A 23 -32.03 0.17 -4.75
C ASN A 23 -31.27 -1.15 -4.60
N PHE A 24 -31.96 -2.17 -4.07
CA PHE A 24 -31.33 -3.48 -3.84
C PHE A 24 -30.90 -4.19 -5.14
N GLN A 25 -31.66 -4.07 -6.23
CA GLN A 25 -31.24 -4.67 -7.51
C GLN A 25 -29.96 -4.02 -8.03
N TYR A 26 -29.82 -2.72 -7.82
CA TYR A 26 -28.62 -2.00 -8.16
C TYR A 26 -27.44 -2.36 -7.23
N ALA A 27 -27.70 -2.53 -5.93
CA ALA A 27 -26.68 -3.06 -5.00
C ALA A 27 -26.16 -4.43 -5.44
N LYS A 28 -27.05 -5.35 -5.86
CA LYS A 28 -26.67 -6.66 -6.42
C LYS A 28 -25.81 -6.52 -7.67
N LYS A 29 -26.21 -5.65 -8.61
CA LYS A 29 -25.45 -5.40 -9.83
C LYS A 29 -24.03 -4.91 -9.51
N LEU A 30 -23.90 -3.91 -8.62
CA LEU A 30 -22.60 -3.38 -8.21
C LEU A 30 -21.75 -4.43 -7.49
N CYS A 31 -22.38 -5.23 -6.59
CA CYS A 31 -21.70 -6.34 -5.93
C CYS A 31 -21.17 -7.36 -6.93
N GLN A 32 -21.97 -7.78 -7.90
CA GLN A 32 -21.56 -8.73 -8.94
C GLN A 32 -20.42 -8.18 -9.80
N LEU A 33 -20.47 -6.90 -10.16
CA LEU A 33 -19.39 -6.26 -10.91
C LEU A 33 -18.09 -6.21 -10.09
N ALA A 34 -18.16 -5.91 -8.79
CA ALA A 34 -16.99 -5.92 -7.90
C ALA A 34 -16.44 -7.35 -7.72
N ILE A 35 -17.29 -8.36 -7.56
CA ILE A 35 -16.91 -9.78 -7.52
C ILE A 35 -16.10 -10.19 -8.75
N ASN A 36 -16.48 -9.70 -9.92
CA ASN A 36 -15.80 -10.00 -11.18
C ASN A 36 -14.46 -9.27 -11.36
N THR A 37 -14.06 -8.44 -10.40
CA THR A 37 -12.74 -7.83 -10.37
C THR A 37 -11.76 -8.60 -9.49
N ASN A 38 -10.51 -8.15 -9.46
CA ASN A 38 -9.46 -8.74 -8.62
C ASN A 38 -9.40 -8.17 -7.20
N VAL A 39 -10.44 -7.45 -6.71
CA VAL A 39 -10.48 -6.97 -5.32
C VAL A 39 -10.54 -8.11 -4.32
N ASP A 40 -10.06 -7.86 -3.11
CA ASP A 40 -10.11 -8.83 -2.02
C ASP A 40 -11.44 -8.75 -1.27
N CYS A 41 -11.99 -7.54 -1.10
CA CYS A 41 -13.16 -7.27 -0.27
C CYS A 41 -14.15 -6.32 -0.95
N ILE A 42 -15.43 -6.60 -0.80
CA ILE A 42 -16.53 -5.73 -1.21
C ILE A 42 -17.20 -5.17 0.05
N LYS A 43 -17.31 -3.83 0.13
CA LYS A 43 -17.77 -3.17 1.34
C LYS A 43 -19.04 -2.36 1.11
N PHE A 44 -19.90 -2.37 2.12
CA PHE A 44 -21.15 -1.63 2.21
C PHE A 44 -21.22 -0.78 3.47
N GLN A 45 -22.32 -0.06 3.66
CA GLN A 45 -22.64 0.71 4.86
C GLN A 45 -23.90 0.15 5.49
N LEU A 46 -23.82 -0.32 6.74
CA LEU A 46 -24.89 -1.03 7.45
C LEU A 46 -25.42 -0.17 8.58
N TYR A 47 -26.62 0.36 8.42
CA TYR A 47 -27.20 1.28 9.40
C TYR A 47 -28.73 1.38 9.33
N LYS A 48 -29.28 2.01 10.38
CA LYS A 48 -30.59 2.70 10.36
C LYS A 48 -30.33 4.19 10.52
N ALA A 49 -30.98 5.02 9.72
CA ALA A 49 -30.74 6.46 9.71
C ALA A 49 -30.92 7.10 11.09
N ASN A 50 -31.89 6.64 11.87
CA ASN A 50 -32.16 7.12 13.21
C ASN A 50 -31.05 6.75 14.24
N ASP A 51 -30.24 5.75 13.97
CA ASP A 51 -29.08 5.38 14.79
C ASP A 51 -27.82 6.17 14.39
N LEU A 52 -27.84 6.80 13.21
CA LEU A 52 -26.71 7.54 12.65
C LEU A 52 -26.86 9.05 12.77
N VAL A 53 -28.02 9.59 12.44
CA VAL A 53 -28.27 11.04 12.36
C VAL A 53 -29.46 11.41 13.24
N ASN A 54 -29.25 12.39 14.13
CA ASN A 54 -30.33 12.90 14.99
C ASN A 54 -31.44 13.54 14.13
N PRO A 55 -32.66 12.95 14.11
CA PRO A 55 -33.74 13.40 13.22
C PRO A 55 -34.34 14.74 13.62
N LYS A 56 -34.11 15.22 14.85
CA LYS A 56 -34.59 16.52 15.31
C LYS A 56 -33.63 17.67 14.96
N ILE A 57 -32.32 17.38 15.03
CA ILE A 57 -31.28 18.39 14.76
C ILE A 57 -30.97 18.49 13.26
N SER A 58 -31.00 17.36 12.55
CA SER A 58 -30.69 17.30 11.13
C SER A 58 -31.69 16.43 10.35
N PRO A 59 -32.95 16.87 10.23
CA PRO A 59 -34.01 16.05 9.63
C PRO A 59 -33.76 15.76 8.14
N GLU A 60 -33.24 16.72 7.38
CA GLU A 60 -32.93 16.52 5.96
C GLU A 60 -31.87 15.44 5.75
N ARG A 61 -30.78 15.49 6.52
CA ARG A 61 -29.71 14.50 6.46
C ARG A 61 -30.20 13.12 6.92
N ASN A 62 -31.05 13.07 7.97
CA ASN A 62 -31.67 11.83 8.41
C ASN A 62 -32.54 11.21 7.31
N ASN A 63 -33.38 12.03 6.65
CA ASN A 63 -34.22 11.58 5.55
C ASN A 63 -33.39 11.16 4.31
N HIS A 64 -32.26 11.80 4.06
CA HIS A 64 -31.32 11.36 3.03
C HIS A 64 -30.84 9.94 3.32
N PHE A 65 -30.30 9.66 4.50
CA PHE A 65 -29.83 8.32 4.86
C PHE A 65 -30.94 7.27 4.87
N LYS A 66 -32.18 7.63 5.22
CA LYS A 66 -33.33 6.71 5.13
C LYS A 66 -33.56 6.16 3.72
N LYS A 67 -33.31 6.96 2.68
CA LYS A 67 -33.48 6.53 1.29
C LYS A 67 -32.49 5.46 0.87
N PHE A 68 -31.32 5.37 1.53
CA PHE A 68 -30.24 4.45 1.22
C PHE A 68 -30.23 3.20 2.11
N GLU A 69 -31.17 3.06 3.05
CA GLU A 69 -31.24 1.90 3.91
C GLU A 69 -31.61 0.63 3.11
N LEU A 70 -30.84 -0.43 3.31
CA LEU A 70 -31.22 -1.78 2.91
C LEU A 70 -31.75 -2.57 4.12
N THR A 71 -32.47 -3.63 3.85
CA THR A 71 -32.99 -4.54 4.86
C THR A 71 -31.97 -5.55 5.32
N LYS A 72 -32.16 -6.15 6.50
CA LYS A 72 -31.34 -7.26 7.00
C LYS A 72 -31.19 -8.40 5.98
N LYS A 73 -32.32 -8.78 5.30
CA LYS A 73 -32.30 -9.87 4.32
C LYS A 73 -31.42 -9.52 3.11
N GLU A 74 -31.47 -8.27 2.67
CA GLU A 74 -30.69 -7.77 1.55
C GLU A 74 -29.18 -7.75 1.86
N TYR A 75 -28.79 -7.30 3.05
CA TYR A 75 -27.36 -7.36 3.46
C TYR A 75 -26.85 -8.79 3.59
N ILE A 76 -27.67 -9.72 4.12
CA ILE A 76 -27.29 -11.13 4.19
C ILE A 76 -27.11 -11.70 2.78
N TYR A 77 -28.02 -11.39 1.86
CA TYR A 77 -27.92 -11.83 0.47
C TYR A 77 -26.63 -11.34 -0.21
N LEU A 78 -26.26 -10.05 -0.02
CA LEU A 78 -25.01 -9.49 -0.56
C LEU A 78 -23.77 -10.17 0.05
N ALA A 79 -23.83 -10.48 1.35
CA ALA A 79 -22.76 -11.18 2.03
C ALA A 79 -22.61 -12.65 1.55
N ASP A 80 -23.72 -13.32 1.29
CA ASP A 80 -23.72 -14.67 0.72
C ASP A 80 -23.13 -14.65 -0.71
N MET A 81 -23.50 -13.68 -1.57
CA MET A 81 -22.90 -13.50 -2.91
C MET A 81 -21.38 -13.37 -2.85
N CYS A 82 -20.85 -12.57 -1.92
CA CYS A 82 -19.39 -12.41 -1.74
C CYS A 82 -18.76 -13.74 -1.30
N SER A 83 -19.35 -14.42 -0.33
CA SER A 83 -18.86 -15.69 0.21
C SER A 83 -18.83 -16.79 -0.84
N GLU A 84 -19.88 -16.92 -1.66
CA GLU A 84 -19.97 -17.89 -2.76
C GLU A 84 -18.88 -17.64 -3.82
N ALA A 85 -18.49 -16.38 -4.00
CA ALA A 85 -17.42 -15.97 -4.91
C ALA A 85 -16.02 -16.00 -4.30
N ASN A 86 -15.85 -16.49 -3.06
CA ASN A 86 -14.60 -16.43 -2.30
C ASN A 86 -14.03 -15.01 -2.18
N LYS A 87 -14.90 -14.01 -2.01
CA LYS A 87 -14.55 -12.62 -1.70
C LYS A 87 -14.94 -12.30 -0.27
N ASP A 88 -14.11 -11.47 0.39
CA ASP A 88 -14.51 -10.96 1.69
C ASP A 88 -15.68 -9.98 1.54
N PHE A 89 -16.68 -10.13 2.41
CA PHE A 89 -17.72 -9.13 2.64
C PHE A 89 -17.33 -8.27 3.83
N ASN A 90 -17.52 -6.96 3.72
CA ASN A 90 -17.39 -6.05 4.86
C ASN A 90 -18.51 -4.99 4.88
N ALA A 91 -18.70 -4.38 6.02
CA ALA A 91 -19.55 -3.22 6.16
C ALA A 91 -19.05 -2.28 7.25
N SER A 92 -19.14 -0.96 7.01
CA SER A 92 -19.10 0.02 8.08
C SER A 92 -20.44 -0.08 8.83
N ILE A 93 -20.42 -0.52 10.10
CA ILE A 93 -21.62 -0.73 10.89
C ILE A 93 -21.81 0.48 11.79
N TRP A 94 -22.86 1.26 11.53
CA TRP A 94 -23.19 2.44 12.36
C TRP A 94 -24.31 2.17 13.37
N SER A 95 -25.09 1.11 13.15
CA SER A 95 -26.10 0.63 14.11
C SER A 95 -25.60 -0.61 14.83
N LYS A 96 -25.03 -0.45 16.02
CA LYS A 96 -24.42 -1.56 16.80
C LYS A 96 -25.31 -2.80 16.94
N ASN A 97 -26.65 -2.61 16.96
CA ASN A 97 -27.61 -3.70 17.06
C ASN A 97 -27.65 -4.60 15.80
N MET A 98 -27.07 -4.14 14.69
CA MET A 98 -26.99 -4.92 13.46
C MET A 98 -25.78 -5.86 13.40
N THR A 99 -24.81 -5.67 14.28
CA THR A 99 -23.55 -6.44 14.29
C THR A 99 -23.79 -7.94 14.45
N HIS A 100 -24.77 -8.35 15.27
CA HIS A 100 -24.96 -9.75 15.65
C HIS A 100 -25.25 -10.69 14.47
N TYR A 101 -25.95 -10.24 13.43
CA TYR A 101 -26.27 -11.10 12.30
C TYR A 101 -25.26 -11.02 11.15
N ILE A 102 -24.49 -9.92 11.05
CA ILE A 102 -23.54 -9.72 9.95
C ILE A 102 -22.11 -10.13 10.34
N ASN A 103 -21.79 -10.16 11.65
CA ASN A 103 -20.45 -10.46 12.15
C ASN A 103 -19.84 -11.76 11.57
N LYS A 104 -20.64 -12.79 11.33
CA LYS A 104 -20.14 -14.07 10.81
C LYS A 104 -19.54 -13.97 9.40
N TYR A 105 -19.94 -12.96 8.62
CA TYR A 105 -19.44 -12.72 7.26
C TYR A 105 -18.21 -11.82 7.20
N MET A 106 -17.90 -11.10 8.27
CA MET A 106 -16.84 -10.09 8.29
C MET A 106 -15.57 -10.65 8.91
N SER A 107 -14.44 -10.51 8.23
CA SER A 107 -13.12 -10.89 8.73
C SER A 107 -12.47 -9.79 9.59
N PHE A 108 -12.90 -8.54 9.47
CA PHE A 108 -12.45 -7.37 10.24
C PHE A 108 -13.58 -6.35 10.40
N TYR A 109 -13.39 -5.34 11.25
CA TYR A 109 -14.32 -4.21 11.40
C TYR A 109 -13.74 -2.96 10.76
N LYS A 110 -14.54 -2.26 9.94
CA LYS A 110 -14.20 -0.96 9.37
C LYS A 110 -14.88 0.16 10.14
N ILE A 111 -14.07 1.10 10.60
CA ILE A 111 -14.49 2.35 11.22
C ILE A 111 -14.27 3.49 10.23
N GLY A 112 -15.35 4.18 9.87
CA GLY A 112 -15.26 5.37 9.01
C GLY A 112 -14.64 6.56 9.75
N SER A 113 -14.14 7.54 9.00
CA SER A 113 -13.50 8.74 9.56
C SER A 113 -14.39 9.48 10.58
N GLY A 114 -15.68 9.57 10.31
CA GLY A 114 -16.64 10.23 11.21
C GLY A 114 -16.88 9.52 12.53
N ASP A 115 -16.47 8.25 12.65
CA ASP A 115 -16.69 7.42 13.84
C ASP A 115 -15.39 7.07 14.58
N MET A 116 -14.25 7.60 14.14
CA MET A 116 -12.94 7.28 14.72
C MET A 116 -12.89 7.60 16.23
N ASN A 117 -13.60 8.61 16.67
CA ASN A 117 -13.70 9.00 18.07
C ASN A 117 -15.02 8.56 18.74
N CYS A 118 -15.84 7.73 18.05
CA CYS A 118 -17.05 7.16 18.63
C CYS A 118 -16.72 5.93 19.48
N TYR A 119 -16.11 6.14 20.63
CA TYR A 119 -15.63 5.08 21.53
C TYR A 119 -16.70 4.05 21.93
N PRO A 120 -17.98 4.43 22.18
CA PRO A 120 -19.02 3.45 22.44
C PRO A 120 -19.29 2.48 21.29
N LEU A 121 -19.15 2.94 20.04
CA LEU A 121 -19.28 2.11 18.86
C LEU A 121 -18.08 1.18 18.71
N ILE A 122 -16.87 1.72 18.80
CA ILE A 122 -15.62 0.96 18.73
C ILE A 122 -15.60 -0.14 19.78
N LYS A 123 -15.88 0.19 21.04
CA LYS A 123 -15.94 -0.77 22.16
C LYS A 123 -16.89 -1.94 21.88
N SER A 124 -17.98 -1.68 21.18
CA SER A 124 -18.97 -2.74 20.83
C SER A 124 -18.40 -3.81 19.90
N PHE A 125 -17.34 -3.51 19.14
CA PHE A 125 -16.68 -4.44 18.22
C PHE A 125 -15.51 -5.20 18.86
N LEU A 126 -14.85 -4.64 19.87
CA LEU A 126 -13.65 -5.23 20.48
C LEU A 126 -13.90 -6.61 21.09
N LYS A 127 -15.12 -6.92 21.52
CA LYS A 127 -15.53 -8.23 22.05
C LYS A 127 -15.44 -9.38 21.04
N TYR A 128 -15.40 -9.06 19.75
CA TYR A 128 -15.32 -10.09 18.69
C TYR A 128 -13.88 -10.47 18.32
N ASN A 129 -12.89 -9.77 18.87
CA ASN A 129 -11.46 -10.07 18.67
C ASN A 129 -11.03 -10.15 17.19
N LYS A 130 -11.63 -9.31 16.32
CA LYS A 130 -11.27 -9.19 14.91
C LYS A 130 -10.44 -7.95 14.68
N PRO A 131 -9.59 -7.91 13.64
CA PRO A 131 -8.85 -6.70 13.28
C PRO A 131 -9.79 -5.50 13.09
N ILE A 132 -9.27 -4.32 13.41
CA ILE A 132 -9.98 -3.05 13.20
C ILE A 132 -9.20 -2.23 12.18
N VAL A 133 -9.91 -1.73 11.17
CA VAL A 133 -9.40 -0.84 10.12
C VAL A 133 -10.10 0.51 10.30
N ILE A 134 -9.33 1.57 10.53
CA ILE A 134 -9.84 2.90 10.88
C ILE A 134 -9.39 3.91 9.83
N SER A 135 -10.33 4.56 9.15
CA SER A 135 -10.05 5.77 8.36
C SER A 135 -9.95 6.98 9.28
N THR A 136 -8.97 7.84 9.02
CA THR A 136 -8.53 8.89 9.96
C THR A 136 -8.80 10.31 9.46
N GLY A 137 -9.64 10.48 8.47
CA GLY A 137 -10.09 11.80 8.02
C GLY A 137 -10.73 12.59 9.16
N LEU A 138 -10.61 13.91 9.14
CA LEU A 138 -11.07 14.86 10.17
C LEU A 138 -10.26 14.83 11.49
N ALA A 139 -9.30 13.93 11.65
CA ALA A 139 -8.59 13.72 12.90
C ALA A 139 -7.20 14.36 12.93
N THR A 140 -6.78 14.77 14.11
CA THR A 140 -5.39 15.11 14.43
C THR A 140 -4.61 13.85 14.84
N MET A 141 -3.27 13.93 14.82
CA MET A 141 -2.42 12.82 15.30
C MET A 141 -2.70 12.46 16.75
N ASP A 142 -2.96 13.44 17.61
CA ASP A 142 -3.26 13.21 19.04
C ASP A 142 -4.57 12.41 19.20
N GLU A 143 -5.61 12.75 18.44
CA GLU A 143 -6.87 12.01 18.44
C GLU A 143 -6.69 10.58 17.96
N ILE A 144 -5.85 10.36 16.92
CA ILE A 144 -5.53 9.03 16.39
C ILE A 144 -4.81 8.21 17.47
N VAL A 145 -3.76 8.76 18.08
CA VAL A 145 -3.01 8.09 19.15
C VAL A 145 -3.90 7.78 20.35
N ASN A 146 -4.76 8.71 20.75
CA ASN A 146 -5.72 8.51 21.84
C ASN A 146 -6.71 7.37 21.53
N THR A 147 -7.20 7.29 20.28
CA THR A 147 -8.09 6.21 19.85
C THR A 147 -7.37 4.85 19.84
N VAL A 148 -6.13 4.80 19.36
CA VAL A 148 -5.32 3.57 19.42
C VAL A 148 -5.09 3.12 20.87
N ASN A 149 -4.76 4.04 21.76
CA ASN A 149 -4.56 3.77 23.19
C ASN A 149 -5.86 3.31 23.86
N PHE A 150 -7.00 3.95 23.55
CA PHE A 150 -8.31 3.52 24.03
C PHE A 150 -8.60 2.06 23.64
N ILE A 151 -8.41 1.69 22.37
CA ILE A 151 -8.65 0.33 21.87
C ILE A 151 -7.76 -0.68 22.63
N ARG A 152 -6.49 -0.37 22.82
CA ARG A 152 -5.52 -1.22 23.52
C ARG A 152 -5.82 -1.41 25.00
N ASN A 153 -6.30 -0.36 25.64
CA ASN A 153 -6.69 -0.38 27.07
C ASN A 153 -7.97 -1.20 27.27
N GLU A 154 -8.94 -1.09 26.35
CA GLU A 154 -10.19 -1.87 26.43
C GLU A 154 -9.98 -3.36 26.13
N ASN A 155 -9.00 -3.71 25.29
CA ASN A 155 -8.68 -5.10 24.98
C ASN A 155 -7.20 -5.25 24.59
N SER A 156 -6.41 -5.85 25.50
CA SER A 156 -4.96 -6.01 25.36
C SER A 156 -4.51 -6.84 24.15
N LEU A 157 -5.41 -7.61 23.53
CA LEU A 157 -5.12 -8.34 22.29
C LEU A 157 -4.68 -7.39 21.16
N TYR A 158 -5.26 -6.19 21.12
CA TYR A 158 -4.95 -5.18 20.11
C TYR A 158 -3.58 -4.49 20.32
N ALA A 159 -2.99 -4.63 21.49
CA ALA A 159 -1.64 -4.14 21.74
C ALA A 159 -0.54 -5.07 21.17
N LYS A 160 -0.82 -6.37 21.06
CA LYS A 160 0.19 -7.42 20.77
C LYS A 160 0.27 -7.85 19.31
N ASN A 161 -0.81 -7.77 18.55
CA ASN A 161 -0.98 -8.56 17.32
C ASN A 161 -1.17 -7.75 16.03
N SER A 162 -0.77 -6.48 15.99
CA SER A 162 -0.98 -5.62 14.79
C SER A 162 -2.42 -5.67 14.25
N MET A 163 -3.40 -5.73 15.16
CA MET A 163 -4.82 -5.82 14.83
C MET A 163 -5.46 -4.46 14.54
N ILE A 164 -4.75 -3.38 14.78
CA ILE A 164 -5.20 -2.01 14.45
C ILE A 164 -4.52 -1.60 13.15
N ASN A 165 -5.31 -1.11 12.20
CA ASN A 165 -4.83 -0.62 10.91
C ASN A 165 -5.40 0.78 10.69
N LEU A 166 -4.54 1.76 10.43
CA LEU A 166 -4.91 3.15 10.19
C LEU A 166 -4.82 3.46 8.71
N LEU A 167 -5.90 3.98 8.15
CA LEU A 167 -5.93 4.43 6.76
C LEU A 167 -5.89 5.96 6.74
N GLN A 168 -4.84 6.53 6.14
CA GLN A 168 -4.87 7.95 5.80
C GLN A 168 -6.06 8.21 4.87
N CYS A 169 -6.79 9.28 5.16
CA CYS A 169 -7.99 9.65 4.44
C CYS A 169 -8.26 11.14 4.59
N THR A 170 -8.83 11.76 3.56
CA THR A 170 -9.38 13.11 3.62
C THR A 170 -10.87 13.05 3.32
N THR A 171 -11.71 13.54 4.25
CA THR A 171 -13.17 13.39 4.20
C THR A 171 -13.81 14.52 3.39
N MET A 172 -13.65 14.47 2.08
CA MET A 172 -14.28 15.30 1.07
C MET A 172 -14.41 14.49 -0.22
N TYR A 173 -15.39 14.78 -1.07
CA TYR A 173 -15.75 14.00 -2.26
C TYR A 173 -16.10 14.91 -3.45
N PRO A 174 -15.21 15.09 -4.47
CA PRO A 174 -13.81 14.65 -4.48
C PRO A 174 -12.89 15.54 -3.66
N ILE A 175 -11.66 15.08 -3.43
CA ILE A 175 -10.53 15.88 -2.94
C ILE A 175 -9.59 16.25 -4.09
N LYS A 176 -8.84 17.34 -3.93
CA LYS A 176 -7.73 17.66 -4.82
C LYS A 176 -6.52 16.77 -4.55
N ASN A 177 -5.64 16.60 -5.54
CA ASN A 177 -4.46 15.75 -5.39
C ASN A 177 -3.55 16.16 -4.23
N ASN A 178 -3.39 17.47 -3.99
CA ASN A 178 -2.58 17.98 -2.89
C ASN A 178 -3.24 17.83 -1.50
N GLU A 179 -4.49 17.38 -1.42
CA GLU A 179 -5.23 17.13 -0.19
C GLU A 179 -5.20 15.63 0.21
N ALA A 180 -4.66 14.75 -0.63
CA ALA A 180 -4.52 13.33 -0.34
C ALA A 180 -3.56 13.05 0.83
N ASN A 181 -2.51 13.86 0.98
CA ASN A 181 -1.55 13.82 2.11
C ASN A 181 -1.01 12.41 2.43
N ILE A 182 -0.70 11.62 1.41
CA ILE A 182 -0.29 10.21 1.55
C ILE A 182 0.94 10.05 2.46
N SER A 183 1.84 11.04 2.50
CA SER A 183 3.02 11.03 3.36
C SER A 183 2.71 10.93 4.86
N VAL A 184 1.48 11.26 5.30
CA VAL A 184 1.01 11.06 6.69
C VAL A 184 1.10 9.59 7.12
N MET A 185 1.03 8.66 6.18
CA MET A 185 1.25 7.24 6.46
C MET A 185 2.60 6.95 7.13
N ASN A 186 3.62 7.79 6.89
CA ASN A 186 4.92 7.65 7.56
C ASN A 186 4.85 7.96 9.06
N GLU A 187 3.94 8.84 9.48
CA GLU A 187 3.70 9.10 10.90
C GLU A 187 3.00 7.91 11.56
N TYR A 188 2.05 7.28 10.87
CA TYR A 188 1.38 6.08 11.39
C TYR A 188 2.33 4.90 11.58
N LYS A 189 3.35 4.75 10.71
CA LYS A 189 4.39 3.72 10.83
C LYS A 189 5.21 3.83 12.12
N LYS A 190 5.25 5.01 12.74
CA LYS A 190 5.95 5.24 14.02
C LYS A 190 5.17 4.69 15.20
N ILE A 191 3.87 4.41 15.05
CA ILE A 191 3.03 3.83 16.10
C ILE A 191 3.27 2.31 16.11
N ASN A 192 3.76 1.80 17.23
CA ASN A 192 4.08 0.38 17.38
C ASN A 192 2.85 -0.51 17.12
N ASN A 193 3.07 -1.64 16.41
CA ASN A 193 2.06 -2.66 16.14
C ASN A 193 0.78 -2.16 15.45
N VAL A 194 0.90 -1.13 14.59
CA VAL A 194 -0.18 -0.63 13.76
C VAL A 194 0.13 -0.95 12.30
N GLY A 195 -0.86 -1.44 11.54
CA GLY A 195 -0.81 -1.50 10.09
C GLY A 195 -1.18 -0.13 9.50
N VAL A 196 -0.71 0.14 8.28
CA VAL A 196 -0.99 1.42 7.61
C VAL A 196 -1.62 1.19 6.25
N GLY A 197 -2.47 2.11 5.83
CA GLY A 197 -3.12 2.08 4.53
C GLY A 197 -3.65 3.44 4.10
N TYR A 198 -4.43 3.42 3.05
CA TYR A 198 -5.01 4.62 2.46
C TYR A 198 -6.47 4.37 2.06
N SER A 199 -7.34 5.33 2.35
CA SER A 199 -8.75 5.36 1.91
C SER A 199 -8.94 6.59 1.03
N ASP A 200 -9.26 6.36 -0.24
CA ASP A 200 -9.17 7.37 -1.30
C ASP A 200 -10.50 8.03 -1.63
N HIS A 201 -10.42 9.35 -1.87
CA HIS A 201 -11.49 10.17 -2.43
C HIS A 201 -11.00 11.10 -3.54
N THR A 202 -9.84 10.80 -4.14
CA THR A 202 -9.36 11.50 -5.35
C THR A 202 -10.11 11.01 -6.59
N ILE A 203 -9.92 11.69 -7.70
CA ILE A 203 -10.38 11.19 -9.01
C ILE A 203 -9.28 10.34 -9.64
N GLY A 204 -9.62 9.12 -10.03
CA GLY A 204 -8.69 8.17 -10.62
C GLY A 204 -7.98 7.29 -9.58
N SER A 205 -6.85 6.68 -9.95
CA SER A 205 -6.18 5.68 -9.12
C SER A 205 -4.73 6.02 -8.74
N ASP A 206 -4.24 7.21 -9.10
CA ASP A 206 -2.84 7.59 -8.89
C ASP A 206 -2.47 7.68 -7.40
N ALA A 207 -3.39 8.20 -6.58
CA ALA A 207 -3.20 8.29 -5.14
C ALA A 207 -3.11 6.89 -4.49
N LEU A 208 -3.95 5.94 -4.93
CA LEU A 208 -3.91 4.55 -4.48
C LEU A 208 -2.60 3.86 -4.86
N LEU A 209 -2.13 4.07 -6.09
CA LEU A 209 -0.87 3.52 -6.56
C LEU A 209 0.31 4.11 -5.78
N LEU A 210 0.32 5.42 -5.55
CA LEU A 210 1.33 6.08 -4.74
C LEU A 210 1.30 5.56 -3.29
N ALA A 211 0.12 5.39 -2.69
CA ALA A 211 -0.01 4.82 -1.35
C ALA A 211 0.54 3.40 -1.27
N ALA A 212 0.31 2.56 -2.30
CA ALA A 212 0.90 1.22 -2.38
C ALA A 212 2.44 1.28 -2.38
N ILE A 213 3.04 2.20 -3.16
CA ILE A 213 4.49 2.43 -3.21
C ILE A 213 5.02 2.93 -1.86
N TYR A 214 4.26 3.76 -1.17
CA TYR A 214 4.56 4.21 0.21
C TYR A 214 4.38 3.10 1.26
N GLY A 215 4.01 1.88 0.85
CA GLY A 215 3.92 0.71 1.72
C GLY A 215 2.59 0.58 2.46
N ALA A 216 1.49 1.02 1.84
CA ALA A 216 0.16 0.71 2.33
C ALA A 216 -0.06 -0.81 2.40
N ASN A 217 -0.61 -1.29 3.51
CA ASN A 217 -1.05 -2.68 3.67
C ASN A 217 -2.51 -2.87 3.20
N ILE A 218 -3.29 -1.79 3.20
CA ILE A 218 -4.71 -1.77 2.83
C ILE A 218 -4.96 -0.55 1.95
N LEU A 219 -5.71 -0.76 0.88
CA LEU A 219 -6.24 0.29 0.01
C LEU A 219 -7.76 0.19 -0.04
N GLU A 220 -8.44 1.28 0.26
CA GLU A 220 -9.89 1.39 0.13
C GLU A 220 -10.22 2.48 -0.90
N PHE A 221 -11.17 2.20 -1.77
CA PHE A 221 -11.65 3.12 -2.80
C PHE A 221 -13.13 2.88 -3.07
N HIS A 222 -13.85 3.93 -3.47
CA HIS A 222 -15.23 3.81 -3.89
C HIS A 222 -15.36 3.07 -5.22
N PHE A 223 -16.46 2.36 -5.41
CA PHE A 223 -16.70 1.51 -6.57
C PHE A 223 -18.04 1.79 -7.22
N THR A 224 -18.08 1.86 -8.54
CA THR A 224 -19.29 2.04 -9.35
C THR A 224 -19.23 1.29 -10.68
N ASP A 225 -20.37 1.18 -11.34
CA ASP A 225 -20.49 0.67 -12.71
C ASP A 225 -20.22 1.76 -13.76
N ASN A 226 -20.60 2.99 -13.46
CA ASN A 226 -20.56 4.14 -14.35
C ASN A 226 -20.59 5.44 -13.54
N ARG A 227 -19.99 6.52 -14.06
CA ARG A 227 -20.03 7.88 -13.49
C ARG A 227 -20.97 8.83 -14.22
N GLU A 228 -21.29 8.53 -15.48
CA GLU A 228 -22.15 9.36 -16.31
C GLU A 228 -23.58 9.34 -15.78
N ASP A 229 -24.24 10.50 -15.77
CA ASP A 229 -25.63 10.71 -15.33
C ASP A 229 -25.90 10.29 -13.89
N LYS A 230 -24.85 10.20 -13.03
CA LYS A 230 -24.95 9.91 -11.60
C LYS A 230 -25.01 11.18 -10.77
N VAL A 231 -26.03 11.29 -9.92
CA VAL A 231 -26.24 12.45 -9.04
C VAL A 231 -25.57 12.26 -7.68
N PHE A 232 -25.54 11.02 -7.16
CA PHE A 232 -24.92 10.76 -5.87
C PHE A 232 -23.41 10.93 -5.95
N ARG A 233 -22.87 11.80 -5.09
CA ARG A 233 -21.49 12.34 -5.15
C ARG A 233 -20.40 11.28 -5.18
N ASP A 234 -20.63 10.13 -4.49
CA ASP A 234 -19.60 9.11 -4.32
C ASP A 234 -19.27 8.41 -5.65
N HIS A 235 -20.19 8.42 -6.63
CA HIS A 235 -19.90 7.91 -7.97
C HIS A 235 -18.72 8.62 -8.65
N GLN A 236 -18.55 9.94 -8.41
CA GLN A 236 -17.51 10.73 -9.06
C GLN A 236 -16.10 10.31 -8.66
N VAL A 237 -15.92 9.86 -7.40
CA VAL A 237 -14.63 9.40 -6.86
C VAL A 237 -14.45 7.89 -6.98
N SER A 238 -15.45 7.19 -7.51
CA SER A 238 -15.46 5.73 -7.60
C SER A 238 -14.64 5.23 -8.78
N LEU A 239 -13.96 4.11 -8.60
CA LEU A 239 -13.35 3.36 -9.68
C LEU A 239 -14.38 2.43 -10.35
N MET A 240 -14.24 2.27 -11.65
CA MET A 240 -14.99 1.29 -12.45
C MET A 240 -14.22 -0.04 -12.52
N PRO A 241 -14.87 -1.17 -12.90
CA PRO A 241 -14.25 -2.50 -12.91
C PRO A 241 -12.91 -2.60 -13.66
N ASN A 242 -12.80 -1.97 -14.81
CA ASN A 242 -11.58 -1.94 -15.61
C ASN A 242 -10.46 -1.16 -14.93
N GLU A 243 -10.78 -0.04 -14.26
CA GLU A 243 -9.82 0.78 -13.52
C GLU A 243 -9.29 0.03 -12.29
N VAL A 244 -10.17 -0.69 -11.58
CA VAL A 244 -9.78 -1.55 -10.45
C VAL A 244 -8.80 -2.64 -10.89
N ASN A 245 -9.11 -3.36 -11.97
CA ASN A 245 -8.22 -4.40 -12.48
C ASN A 245 -6.88 -3.83 -12.94
N LYS A 246 -6.90 -2.66 -13.58
CA LYS A 246 -5.67 -1.96 -13.96
C LYS A 246 -4.83 -1.55 -12.75
N LEU A 247 -5.44 -0.95 -11.74
CA LEU A 247 -4.77 -0.58 -10.49
C LEU A 247 -4.06 -1.78 -9.86
N ILE A 248 -4.75 -2.91 -9.72
CA ILE A 248 -4.19 -4.12 -9.11
C ILE A 248 -3.03 -4.68 -9.95
N GLN A 249 -3.13 -4.64 -11.29
CA GLN A 249 -2.03 -5.02 -12.18
C GLN A 249 -0.84 -4.08 -12.05
N ASP A 250 -1.07 -2.77 -12.00
CA ASP A 250 -0.02 -1.77 -11.84
C ASP A 250 0.70 -1.93 -10.47
N ILE A 251 -0.02 -2.17 -9.38
CA ILE A 251 0.56 -2.45 -8.06
C ILE A 251 1.49 -3.67 -8.13
N LYS A 252 1.05 -4.78 -8.74
CA LYS A 252 1.89 -5.98 -8.91
C LYS A 252 3.14 -5.68 -9.73
N LYS A 253 3.00 -4.95 -10.83
CA LYS A 253 4.11 -4.53 -11.68
C LYS A 253 5.13 -3.68 -10.93
N PHE A 254 4.68 -2.65 -10.20
CA PHE A 254 5.56 -1.77 -9.45
C PHE A 254 6.26 -2.48 -8.29
N LYS A 255 5.59 -3.45 -7.65
CA LYS A 255 6.24 -4.31 -6.65
C LYS A 255 7.39 -5.12 -7.25
N LEU A 256 7.22 -5.71 -8.44
CA LEU A 256 8.30 -6.39 -9.14
C LEU A 256 9.44 -5.44 -9.49
N LEU A 257 9.14 -4.22 -9.95
CA LEU A 257 10.14 -3.20 -10.26
C LEU A 257 10.89 -2.70 -9.03
N SER A 258 10.25 -2.69 -7.86
CA SER A 258 10.90 -2.30 -6.60
C SER A 258 11.99 -3.28 -6.18
N GLY A 259 11.87 -4.57 -6.50
CA GLY A 259 12.90 -5.58 -6.24
C GLY A 259 13.29 -5.71 -4.76
N SER A 260 14.58 -5.97 -4.54
CA SER A 260 15.19 -6.09 -3.21
C SER A 260 15.88 -4.78 -2.79
N PRO A 261 15.82 -4.37 -1.50
CA PRO A 261 16.59 -3.24 -0.99
C PRO A 261 18.08 -3.54 -0.89
N ASN A 262 18.51 -4.80 -1.00
CA ASN A 262 19.90 -5.20 -0.92
C ASN A 262 20.63 -4.89 -2.23
N LYS A 263 21.73 -4.13 -2.17
CA LYS A 263 22.53 -3.79 -3.35
C LYS A 263 23.66 -4.80 -3.57
N PHE A 264 23.50 -5.64 -4.59
CA PHE A 264 24.51 -6.56 -5.09
C PHE A 264 24.40 -6.67 -6.62
N PRO A 265 25.44 -7.14 -7.31
CA PRO A 265 25.33 -7.46 -8.73
C PRO A 265 24.29 -8.55 -8.95
N LEU A 266 23.37 -8.31 -9.88
CA LEU A 266 22.34 -9.29 -10.22
C LEU A 266 22.94 -10.49 -10.97
N GLU A 267 22.31 -11.64 -10.85
CA GLU A 267 22.75 -12.87 -11.53
C GLU A 267 22.88 -12.67 -13.05
N THR A 268 22.01 -11.87 -13.64
CA THR A 268 22.10 -11.51 -15.07
C THR A 268 23.37 -10.73 -15.40
N GLU A 269 23.83 -9.82 -14.53
CA GLU A 269 25.06 -9.06 -14.72
C GLU A 269 26.30 -9.98 -14.59
N ILE A 270 26.25 -10.94 -13.64
CA ILE A 270 27.31 -11.90 -13.39
C ILE A 270 27.43 -12.88 -14.59
N LYS A 271 26.31 -13.51 -14.97
CA LYS A 271 26.28 -14.48 -16.08
C LYS A 271 26.72 -13.90 -17.43
N ASN A 272 26.42 -12.62 -17.66
CA ASN A 272 26.86 -11.93 -18.87
C ASN A 272 28.31 -11.37 -18.79
N GLY A 273 29.04 -11.66 -17.69
CA GLY A 273 30.43 -11.22 -17.53
C GLY A 273 30.59 -9.72 -17.35
N HIS A 274 29.54 -8.97 -17.03
CA HIS A 274 29.56 -7.50 -16.97
C HIS A 274 30.45 -6.99 -15.82
N ILE A 275 30.68 -7.79 -14.78
CA ILE A 275 31.59 -7.45 -13.69
C ILE A 275 33.01 -7.26 -14.21
N ILE A 276 33.41 -8.05 -15.22
CA ILE A 276 34.75 -7.93 -15.83
C ILE A 276 34.70 -6.94 -17.00
N SER A 277 33.79 -7.15 -17.95
CA SER A 277 33.78 -6.41 -19.23
C SER A 277 33.52 -4.90 -19.06
N PHE A 278 32.71 -4.50 -18.05
CA PHE A 278 32.36 -3.08 -17.81
C PHE A 278 33.21 -2.37 -16.76
N ARG A 279 33.93 -3.10 -15.90
CA ARG A 279 34.82 -2.49 -14.94
C ARG A 279 36.18 -2.26 -15.56
N ARG A 280 37.05 -1.46 -14.92
CA ARG A 280 38.40 -1.12 -15.41
C ARG A 280 39.48 -1.77 -14.56
N ALA A 281 40.52 -2.21 -15.21
CA ALA A 281 41.83 -2.54 -14.59
C ALA A 281 42.83 -1.46 -14.90
N VAL A 282 43.95 -1.49 -14.18
CA VAL A 282 45.14 -0.68 -14.47
C VAL A 282 46.01 -1.39 -15.49
N TYR A 283 46.48 -0.65 -16.49
CA TYR A 283 47.43 -1.09 -17.51
C TYR A 283 48.56 -0.09 -17.64
N LEU A 284 49.70 -0.52 -18.22
CA LEU A 284 50.69 0.42 -18.67
C LEU A 284 50.29 1.08 -19.99
N ASN A 285 50.53 2.39 -20.14
CA ASN A 285 50.28 3.10 -21.39
C ASN A 285 51.49 3.10 -22.35
N LYS A 286 52.61 2.48 -21.94
CA LYS A 286 53.87 2.29 -22.71
C LYS A 286 54.62 1.07 -22.20
N ASN A 287 55.57 0.56 -23.00
CA ASN A 287 56.45 -0.51 -22.57
C ASN A 287 57.42 -0.01 -21.51
N LEU A 288 57.56 -0.76 -20.41
CA LEU A 288 58.48 -0.43 -19.30
C LEU A 288 59.38 -1.62 -18.99
N LYS A 289 60.62 -1.32 -18.58
CA LYS A 289 61.63 -2.31 -18.27
C LYS A 289 61.69 -2.60 -16.77
N LYS A 290 62.16 -3.77 -16.42
CA LYS A 290 62.53 -4.14 -15.03
C LYS A 290 63.35 -3.03 -14.40
N GLY A 291 63.09 -2.71 -13.13
CA GLY A 291 63.72 -1.67 -12.36
C GLY A 291 63.13 -0.27 -12.55
N HIS A 292 62.15 -0.09 -13.47
CA HIS A 292 61.47 1.18 -13.64
C HIS A 292 60.59 1.49 -12.44
N LYS A 293 60.71 2.70 -11.87
CA LYS A 293 59.84 3.20 -10.82
C LYS A 293 58.61 3.84 -11.45
N VAL A 294 57.46 3.21 -11.25
CA VAL A 294 56.20 3.56 -11.91
C VAL A 294 55.74 4.97 -11.49
N LYS A 295 55.38 5.79 -12.46
CA LYS A 295 54.81 7.12 -12.31
C LYS A 295 53.33 7.10 -12.69
N GLU A 296 52.59 8.11 -12.27
CA GLU A 296 51.18 8.26 -12.63
C GLU A 296 50.97 8.22 -14.15
N ASP A 297 51.77 8.96 -14.91
CA ASP A 297 51.73 9.02 -16.38
C ASP A 297 52.09 7.70 -17.09
N ASP A 298 52.57 6.70 -16.38
CA ASP A 298 52.87 5.38 -16.93
C ASP A 298 51.62 4.47 -16.93
N LEU A 299 50.60 4.85 -16.18
CA LEU A 299 49.39 4.04 -15.91
C LEU A 299 48.18 4.57 -16.66
N ILE A 300 47.29 3.67 -17.01
CA ILE A 300 45.99 3.99 -17.61
C ILE A 300 44.94 2.99 -17.11
N ALA A 301 43.74 3.48 -16.84
CA ALA A 301 42.62 2.65 -16.43
C ALA A 301 41.72 2.33 -17.63
N LEU A 302 41.72 1.09 -18.08
CA LEU A 302 40.96 0.63 -19.24
C LEU A 302 40.05 -0.56 -18.91
N ARG A 303 39.03 -0.79 -19.73
CA ARG A 303 38.24 -2.04 -19.77
C ARG A 303 38.96 -3.06 -20.67
N PRO A 304 38.78 -4.35 -20.39
CA PRO A 304 38.07 -5.01 -19.27
C PRO A 304 38.89 -4.98 -17.95
N MET A 305 38.24 -5.35 -16.84
CA MET A 305 38.93 -5.49 -15.54
C MET A 305 39.63 -6.85 -15.46
N GLU A 306 40.69 -7.00 -16.21
CA GLU A 306 41.59 -8.14 -16.12
C GLU A 306 42.89 -7.73 -15.42
N GLY A 307 43.26 -8.45 -14.37
CA GLY A 307 44.42 -8.10 -13.52
C GLY A 307 44.05 -7.15 -12.38
N ILE A 308 44.87 -6.13 -12.16
CA ILE A 308 44.76 -5.20 -11.03
C ILE A 308 43.61 -4.23 -11.27
N SER A 309 42.58 -4.29 -10.42
CA SER A 309 41.43 -3.36 -10.47
C SER A 309 41.91 -1.90 -10.36
N SER A 310 41.29 -1.00 -11.12
CA SER A 310 41.58 0.44 -11.09
C SER A 310 41.39 1.11 -9.72
N VAL A 311 40.70 0.49 -8.77
CA VAL A 311 40.63 0.97 -7.38
C VAL A 311 41.99 0.97 -6.68
N HIS A 312 42.97 0.25 -7.26
CA HIS A 312 44.34 0.18 -6.74
C HIS A 312 45.32 1.00 -7.55
N PHE A 313 44.85 1.90 -8.42
CA PHE A 313 45.69 2.72 -9.30
C PHE A 313 46.81 3.43 -8.51
N GLU A 314 46.46 4.18 -7.48
CA GLU A 314 47.38 4.93 -6.64
C GLU A 314 48.42 4.03 -5.94
N LYS A 315 48.08 2.78 -5.64
CA LYS A 315 48.99 1.84 -4.98
C LYS A 315 50.15 1.38 -5.85
N LEU A 316 50.07 1.59 -7.15
CA LEU A 316 51.10 1.21 -8.09
C LEU A 316 52.14 2.34 -8.32
N ILE A 317 51.73 3.59 -8.06
CA ILE A 317 52.63 4.75 -8.20
C ILE A 317 53.75 4.64 -7.19
N GLY A 318 54.97 4.79 -7.69
CA GLY A 318 56.20 4.69 -6.88
C GLY A 318 56.73 3.28 -6.66
N LYS A 319 55.97 2.24 -7.07
CA LYS A 319 56.49 0.85 -7.04
C LYS A 319 57.49 0.60 -8.15
N THR A 320 58.38 -0.35 -7.95
CA THR A 320 59.42 -0.73 -8.93
C THR A 320 59.01 -2.01 -9.66
N LEU A 321 59.18 -2.08 -10.98
CA LEU A 321 58.92 -3.27 -11.79
C LEU A 321 60.01 -4.35 -11.58
N LYS A 322 59.55 -5.58 -11.31
CA LYS A 322 60.42 -6.76 -11.20
C LYS A 322 60.69 -7.43 -12.53
N ILE A 323 59.92 -7.16 -13.56
CA ILE A 323 60.02 -7.73 -14.91
C ILE A 323 59.78 -6.65 -15.94
N ASP A 324 60.12 -6.95 -17.21
CA ASP A 324 59.71 -6.14 -18.35
C ASP A 324 58.20 -6.34 -18.59
N ILE A 325 57.43 -5.26 -18.85
CA ILE A 325 56.01 -5.32 -19.11
C ILE A 325 55.70 -4.49 -20.35
N GLU A 326 54.95 -5.05 -21.28
CA GLU A 326 54.52 -4.37 -22.49
C GLU A 326 53.31 -3.47 -22.22
N LYS A 327 53.11 -2.52 -23.11
CA LYS A 327 51.89 -1.65 -23.12
C LYS A 327 50.64 -2.49 -23.21
N TYR A 328 49.65 -2.18 -22.37
CA TYR A 328 48.33 -2.84 -22.30
C TYR A 328 48.37 -4.29 -21.82
N GLU A 329 49.49 -4.80 -21.37
CA GLU A 329 49.56 -6.13 -20.78
C GLU A 329 48.85 -6.17 -19.44
N LYS A 330 48.23 -7.33 -19.14
CA LYS A 330 47.54 -7.55 -17.87
C LYS A 330 48.53 -7.48 -16.71
N LEU A 331 48.27 -6.61 -15.72
CA LEU A 331 49.10 -6.43 -14.56
C LEU A 331 48.72 -7.36 -13.40
N ASP A 332 49.71 -7.83 -12.66
CA ASP A 332 49.59 -8.55 -11.41
C ASP A 332 50.48 -7.85 -10.32
N PHE A 333 50.00 -7.85 -9.06
CA PHE A 333 50.75 -7.25 -7.95
C PHE A 333 52.15 -7.88 -7.76
N ASN A 334 52.31 -9.15 -8.14
CA ASN A 334 53.62 -9.82 -8.05
C ASN A 334 54.66 -9.22 -8.99
N PHE A 335 54.29 -8.44 -10.00
CA PHE A 335 55.19 -7.75 -10.92
C PHE A 335 55.85 -6.51 -10.30
N PHE A 336 55.43 -6.13 -9.10
CA PHE A 336 55.88 -4.92 -8.41
C PHE A 336 56.53 -5.25 -7.05
N GLU A 337 57.43 -4.38 -6.63
CA GLU A 337 58.01 -4.32 -5.27
C GLU A 337 57.81 -2.96 -4.62
#